data_bccec11e578590463950228ca80c6900
#
_entry.id   bccec11e578590463950228ca80c6900
#
_cell.length_a   1.000
_cell.length_b   1.000
_cell.length_c   1.000
_cell.angle_alpha   90.00
_cell.angle_beta   90.00
_cell.angle_gamma   90.00
#
_symmetry.space_group_name_H-M   'P 1'
#
loop_
_entity.id
_entity.type
_entity.pdbx_description
1 polymer ?
#
loop_
_entity_poly.entity_id
_entity_poly.type
_entity_poly.pdbx_seq_one_letter_code
_entity_poly.pdbx_strand_id
1 'polypeptide(L)'
;MTDRRRFPGAFAAISALLMSLAGVTAGAAPPAAVAQFQPFKIGSYSAVALKDGGIEEPVDGKSFIVGQSNEEVAAVLKAGGAPADHFEFSIQPLLVHAGVRVLLFDTGAGGFFGDIAGKLPESMKEAGEKPASVTDIFISHAHGDHIGGLVTSTGALAFPNATIHISTQEWKWLSGLSEDEAKNFGIHQVSALVSAIKPKVVPFEPGADLLKGIVKAVPLGGHTPGHSGYRIGSGPDSVLLFGDAMHSYVVSVRKPSWQVAFDGDQQLGATTRIALVKSSVASGQRLYSEHFPFPGIGKIVKGKDGASWQPESLH
;
A
#
# COMPACT_ATOMS: atom_id res chain seq x y z
N MET A 1 31.45 -15.17 1.65
CA MET A 1 30.55 -16.15 1.03
C MET A 1 29.14 -15.60 1.20
N THR A 2 28.64 -14.93 0.16
CA THR A 2 27.35 -14.24 0.14
C THR A 2 26.28 -15.24 -0.28
N ASP A 3 25.47 -15.65 0.67
CA ASP A 3 24.28 -16.50 0.42
C ASP A 3 23.28 -15.70 -0.44
N ARG A 4 23.34 -15.89 -1.75
CA ARG A 4 22.31 -15.43 -2.68
C ARG A 4 21.16 -16.42 -2.62
N ARG A 5 20.29 -16.30 -1.64
CA ARG A 5 18.96 -16.90 -1.72
C ARG A 5 18.22 -16.20 -2.86
N ARG A 6 18.24 -16.84 -4.03
CA ARG A 6 17.33 -16.47 -5.12
C ARG A 6 15.91 -16.73 -4.62
N PHE A 7 15.12 -15.69 -4.49
CA PHE A 7 13.68 -15.86 -4.42
C PHE A 7 13.25 -16.59 -5.69
N PRO A 8 12.61 -17.76 -5.62
CA PRO A 8 12.09 -18.41 -6.81
C PRO A 8 10.96 -17.54 -7.36
N GLY A 9 11.27 -16.76 -8.37
CA GLY A 9 10.32 -15.91 -9.04
C GLY A 9 9.36 -16.73 -9.87
N ALA A 10 8.14 -16.87 -9.38
CA ALA A 10 6.95 -16.98 -10.21
C ALA A 10 6.11 -15.74 -9.92
N PHE A 11 6.65 -14.58 -10.28
CA PHE A 11 5.85 -13.37 -10.35
C PHE A 11 4.99 -13.47 -11.60
N ALA A 12 3.67 -13.67 -11.41
CA ALA A 12 2.75 -13.21 -12.42
C ALA A 12 3.03 -11.72 -12.58
N ALA A 13 3.50 -11.32 -13.75
CA ALA A 13 3.69 -9.93 -14.09
C ALA A 13 2.40 -9.21 -13.69
N ILE A 14 2.52 -8.11 -12.95
CA ILE A 14 1.47 -7.09 -12.96
C ILE A 14 1.39 -6.72 -14.43
N SER A 15 0.44 -7.35 -15.12
CA SER A 15 0.21 -7.09 -16.53
C SER A 15 -0.27 -5.66 -16.59
N ALA A 16 0.66 -4.74 -16.87
CA ALA A 16 0.27 -3.53 -17.56
C ALA A 16 -0.53 -4.03 -18.75
N LEU A 17 -1.85 -3.86 -18.70
CA LEU A 17 -2.79 -4.29 -19.72
C LEU A 17 -2.53 -3.49 -21.00
N LEU A 18 -1.46 -3.82 -21.71
CA LEU A 18 -1.30 -3.52 -23.12
C LEU A 18 -2.23 -4.50 -23.84
N MET A 19 -3.43 -4.02 -24.18
CA MET A 19 -4.43 -4.73 -24.97
C MET A 19 -3.78 -5.38 -26.18
N SER A 20 -3.68 -6.71 -26.16
CA SER A 20 -3.65 -7.49 -27.40
C SER A 20 -5.09 -7.60 -27.92
N LEU A 21 -5.38 -6.97 -29.04
CA LEU A 21 -6.64 -7.08 -29.77
C LEU A 21 -6.89 -8.52 -30.18
N ALA A 22 -7.71 -9.23 -29.42
CA ALA A 22 -8.40 -10.44 -29.84
C ALA A 22 -9.77 -10.46 -29.15
N GLY A 23 -10.79 -9.95 -29.86
CA GLY A 23 -12.21 -10.32 -29.83
C GLY A 23 -12.86 -10.58 -28.45
N VAL A 24 -12.73 -9.66 -27.47
CA VAL A 24 -13.55 -9.63 -26.26
C VAL A 24 -14.42 -8.37 -26.36
N THR A 25 -15.71 -8.51 -26.11
CA THR A 25 -16.64 -7.37 -25.99
C THR A 25 -15.99 -6.31 -25.10
N ALA A 26 -15.83 -5.11 -25.65
CA ALA A 26 -15.19 -3.99 -24.98
C ALA A 26 -15.93 -3.69 -23.65
N GLY A 27 -15.42 -4.19 -22.56
CA GLY A 27 -15.75 -3.68 -21.25
C GLY A 27 -15.36 -2.19 -21.22
N ALA A 28 -16.18 -1.34 -20.60
CA ALA A 28 -15.83 0.06 -20.44
C ALA A 28 -14.45 0.18 -19.77
N ALA A 29 -13.61 1.10 -20.26
CA ALA A 29 -12.36 1.42 -19.58
C ALA A 29 -12.66 1.80 -18.12
N PRO A 30 -11.81 1.40 -17.16
CA PRO A 30 -12.01 1.80 -15.77
C PRO A 30 -12.12 3.34 -15.69
N PRO A 31 -12.97 3.87 -14.79
CA PRO A 31 -13.14 5.30 -14.66
C PRO A 31 -11.82 5.96 -14.26
N ALA A 32 -11.55 7.13 -14.84
CA ALA A 32 -10.37 7.91 -14.46
C ALA A 32 -10.37 8.22 -12.96
N ALA A 33 -9.20 8.21 -12.35
CA ALA A 33 -9.05 8.55 -10.94
C ALA A 33 -9.53 9.98 -10.66
N VAL A 34 -10.21 10.16 -9.53
CA VAL A 34 -10.72 11.46 -9.06
C VAL A 34 -9.99 11.83 -7.77
N ALA A 35 -9.54 13.09 -7.69
CA ALA A 35 -8.97 13.64 -6.47
C ALA A 35 -10.03 13.62 -5.34
N GLN A 36 -9.61 13.19 -4.15
CA GLN A 36 -10.47 13.12 -2.96
C GLN A 36 -9.64 13.12 -1.69
N PHE A 37 -10.14 13.71 -0.63
CA PHE A 37 -9.50 13.68 0.68
C PHE A 37 -10.51 13.48 1.80
N GLN A 38 -10.05 12.90 2.91
CA GLN A 38 -10.87 12.72 4.12
C GLN A 38 -10.04 13.04 5.36
N PRO A 39 -10.34 14.11 6.10
CA PRO A 39 -9.67 14.41 7.37
C PRO A 39 -10.19 13.52 8.50
N PHE A 40 -9.30 13.19 9.45
CA PHE A 40 -9.62 12.50 10.70
C PHE A 40 -8.54 12.79 11.76
N LYS A 41 -8.60 12.11 12.92
CA LYS A 41 -7.63 12.28 14.01
C LYS A 41 -6.93 10.98 14.37
N ILE A 42 -5.64 11.10 14.74
CA ILE A 42 -4.85 10.03 15.36
C ILE A 42 -4.37 10.58 16.72
N GLY A 43 -5.12 10.31 17.77
CA GLY A 43 -4.91 10.98 19.05
C GLY A 43 -4.98 12.50 18.90
N SER A 44 -3.91 13.21 19.26
CA SER A 44 -3.81 14.68 19.10
C SER A 44 -3.41 15.12 17.68
N TYR A 45 -3.01 14.21 16.80
CA TYR A 45 -2.57 14.54 15.45
C TYR A 45 -3.76 14.71 14.50
N SER A 46 -3.66 15.69 13.58
CA SER A 46 -4.56 15.78 12.43
C SER A 46 -4.02 14.88 11.31
N ALA A 47 -4.90 14.10 10.73
CA ALA A 47 -4.57 13.19 9.65
C ALA A 47 -5.51 13.40 8.45
N VAL A 48 -5.03 13.13 7.25
CA VAL A 48 -5.80 13.23 6.01
C VAL A 48 -5.49 12.01 5.15
N ALA A 49 -6.51 11.21 4.85
CA ALA A 49 -6.43 10.21 3.78
C ALA A 49 -6.52 10.94 2.44
N LEU A 50 -5.59 10.68 1.53
CA LEU A 50 -5.47 11.35 0.24
C LEU A 50 -5.67 10.32 -0.88
N LYS A 51 -6.75 10.42 -1.65
CA LYS A 51 -7.02 9.51 -2.76
C LYS A 51 -6.06 9.78 -3.90
N ASP A 52 -5.27 8.78 -4.30
CA ASP A 52 -4.39 8.84 -5.47
C ASP A 52 -5.03 8.15 -6.69
N GLY A 53 -5.79 7.09 -6.46
CA GLY A 53 -6.41 6.33 -7.53
C GLY A 53 -6.95 4.99 -7.05
N GLY A 54 -6.96 4.01 -7.95
CA GLY A 54 -7.34 2.64 -7.63
C GLY A 54 -7.00 1.67 -8.75
N ILE A 55 -6.96 0.40 -8.39
CA ILE A 55 -6.68 -0.72 -9.28
C ILE A 55 -7.83 -1.71 -9.18
N GLU A 56 -8.24 -2.28 -10.29
CA GLU A 56 -9.16 -3.41 -10.35
C GLU A 56 -8.42 -4.66 -10.82
N GLU A 57 -8.63 -5.79 -10.12
CA GLU A 57 -8.06 -7.08 -10.47
C GLU A 57 -9.16 -8.13 -10.62
N PRO A 58 -9.15 -8.93 -11.70
CA PRO A 58 -10.19 -9.94 -11.92
C PRO A 58 -10.10 -11.09 -10.92
N VAL A 59 -11.23 -11.74 -10.66
CA VAL A 59 -11.28 -13.05 -9.98
C VAL A 59 -11.02 -14.13 -11.02
N ASP A 60 -9.76 -14.44 -11.28
CA ASP A 60 -9.29 -15.35 -12.34
C ASP A 60 -8.41 -16.50 -11.83
N GLY A 61 -8.22 -16.60 -10.50
CA GLY A 61 -7.42 -17.64 -9.83
C GLY A 61 -5.90 -17.44 -9.94
N LYS A 62 -5.43 -16.33 -10.50
CA LYS A 62 -4.00 -16.07 -10.72
C LYS A 62 -3.57 -14.61 -10.50
N SER A 63 -4.40 -13.61 -10.82
CA SER A 63 -4.00 -12.20 -10.77
C SER A 63 -3.82 -11.70 -9.35
N PHE A 64 -4.65 -12.13 -8.40
CA PHE A 64 -4.53 -11.73 -7.00
C PHE A 64 -4.55 -12.92 -6.03
N ILE A 65 -5.65 -13.69 -5.94
CA ILE A 65 -5.71 -14.88 -5.08
C ILE A 65 -5.31 -16.11 -5.90
N VAL A 66 -4.39 -16.91 -5.37
CA VAL A 66 -3.90 -18.12 -6.03
C VAL A 66 -4.24 -19.37 -5.21
N GLY A 67 -4.39 -20.49 -5.89
CA GLY A 67 -4.65 -21.79 -5.27
C GLY A 67 -6.08 -21.99 -4.74
N GLN A 68 -7.01 -21.08 -5.09
CA GLN A 68 -8.44 -21.21 -4.80
C GLN A 68 -9.23 -21.18 -6.10
N SER A 69 -10.42 -21.80 -6.13
CA SER A 69 -11.30 -21.68 -7.29
C SER A 69 -11.95 -20.28 -7.36
N ASN A 70 -12.30 -19.84 -8.57
CA ASN A 70 -12.99 -18.56 -8.76
C ASN A 70 -14.32 -18.52 -8.01
N GLU A 71 -15.04 -19.67 -7.95
CA GLU A 71 -16.30 -19.80 -7.26
C GLU A 71 -16.14 -19.61 -5.74
N GLU A 72 -15.08 -20.16 -5.14
CA GLU A 72 -14.80 -19.98 -3.70
C GLU A 72 -14.45 -18.52 -3.38
N VAL A 73 -13.62 -17.90 -4.22
CA VAL A 73 -13.26 -16.47 -4.06
C VAL A 73 -14.49 -15.59 -4.20
N ALA A 74 -15.29 -15.80 -5.26
CA ALA A 74 -16.54 -15.07 -5.51
C ALA A 74 -17.54 -15.20 -4.35
N ALA A 75 -17.67 -16.42 -3.79
CA ALA A 75 -18.54 -16.65 -2.64
C ALA A 75 -18.10 -15.86 -1.39
N VAL A 76 -16.79 -15.80 -1.12
CA VAL A 76 -16.23 -15.04 0.01
C VAL A 76 -16.42 -13.56 -0.19
N LEU A 77 -16.17 -13.03 -1.38
CA LEU A 77 -16.38 -11.63 -1.73
C LEU A 77 -17.84 -11.23 -1.54
N LYS A 78 -18.76 -11.98 -2.14
CA LYS A 78 -20.21 -11.76 -2.01
C LYS A 78 -20.69 -11.79 -0.56
N ALA A 79 -20.20 -12.75 0.25
CA ALA A 79 -20.52 -12.83 1.67
C ALA A 79 -19.98 -11.66 2.49
N GLY A 80 -18.96 -10.96 1.96
CA GLY A 80 -18.38 -9.74 2.53
C GLY A 80 -18.97 -8.44 1.97
N GLY A 81 -19.91 -8.52 1.02
CA GLY A 81 -20.55 -7.35 0.41
C GLY A 81 -19.70 -6.67 -0.68
N ALA A 82 -18.69 -7.37 -1.23
CA ALA A 82 -17.85 -6.90 -2.33
C ALA A 82 -18.35 -7.43 -3.69
N PRO A 83 -17.94 -6.82 -4.83
CA PRO A 83 -18.11 -7.41 -6.15
C PRO A 83 -17.55 -8.83 -6.20
N ALA A 84 -18.24 -9.74 -6.94
CA ALA A 84 -17.89 -11.15 -6.93
C ALA A 84 -16.95 -11.55 -8.06
N ASP A 85 -16.77 -10.69 -9.05
CA ASP A 85 -16.05 -10.92 -10.30
C ASP A 85 -14.70 -10.19 -10.36
N HIS A 86 -14.49 -9.21 -9.49
CA HIS A 86 -13.24 -8.45 -9.41
C HIS A 86 -12.95 -7.97 -7.98
N PHE A 87 -11.69 -7.57 -7.76
CA PHE A 87 -11.22 -6.87 -6.58
C PHE A 87 -11.06 -5.40 -6.90
N GLU A 88 -11.42 -4.54 -5.96
CA GLU A 88 -11.16 -3.10 -6.01
C GLU A 88 -10.13 -2.74 -4.95
N PHE A 89 -9.01 -2.17 -5.37
CA PHE A 89 -7.96 -1.68 -4.48
C PHE A 89 -7.86 -0.16 -4.61
N SER A 90 -8.09 0.54 -3.51
CA SER A 90 -7.81 1.97 -3.45
C SER A 90 -6.30 2.20 -3.47
N ILE A 91 -5.84 3.37 -3.92
CA ILE A 91 -4.49 3.87 -3.66
C ILE A 91 -4.68 5.18 -2.90
N GLN A 92 -4.25 5.19 -1.62
CA GLN A 92 -4.54 6.31 -0.73
C GLN A 92 -3.44 6.55 0.31
N PRO A 93 -2.40 7.34 -0.03
CA PRO A 93 -1.41 7.81 0.93
C PRO A 93 -2.02 8.53 2.12
N LEU A 94 -1.35 8.45 3.28
CA LEU A 94 -1.79 9.10 4.51
C LEU A 94 -0.88 10.26 4.87
N LEU A 95 -1.44 11.46 5.04
CA LEU A 95 -0.73 12.62 5.55
C LEU A 95 -1.09 12.87 7.02
N VAL A 96 -0.08 13.18 7.86
CA VAL A 96 -0.28 13.42 9.30
C VAL A 96 0.49 14.65 9.76
N HIS A 97 -0.19 15.59 10.42
CA HIS A 97 0.41 16.73 11.10
C HIS A 97 0.75 16.36 12.55
N ALA A 98 2.03 16.34 12.87
CA ALA A 98 2.56 16.01 14.19
C ALA A 98 3.43 17.17 14.73
N GLY A 99 2.80 18.19 15.25
CA GLY A 99 3.45 19.43 15.69
C GLY A 99 4.00 20.22 14.50
N VAL A 100 5.32 20.41 14.47
CA VAL A 100 6.00 21.11 13.37
C VAL A 100 6.32 20.23 12.17
N ARG A 101 6.04 18.94 12.25
CA ARG A 101 6.30 17.96 11.21
C ARG A 101 5.04 17.66 10.41
N VAL A 102 5.21 17.50 9.11
CA VAL A 102 4.21 17.00 8.17
C VAL A 102 4.74 15.69 7.61
N LEU A 103 4.09 14.61 7.98
CA LEU A 103 4.48 13.24 7.68
C LEU A 103 3.61 12.71 6.54
N LEU A 104 4.21 12.07 5.55
CA LEU A 104 3.49 11.38 4.48
C LEU A 104 3.87 9.90 4.50
N PHE A 105 2.88 9.03 4.48
CA PHE A 105 3.04 7.58 4.41
C PHE A 105 2.66 7.12 3.02
N ASP A 106 3.65 6.60 2.29
CA ASP A 106 3.66 6.34 0.86
C ASP A 106 3.32 7.56 -0.01
N THR A 107 3.46 7.44 -1.31
CA THR A 107 3.35 8.59 -2.22
C THR A 107 2.45 8.35 -3.44
N GLY A 108 1.72 7.24 -3.44
CA GLY A 108 0.88 6.88 -4.58
C GLY A 108 1.68 6.44 -5.82
N ALA A 109 0.97 6.28 -6.92
CA ALA A 109 1.49 5.73 -8.16
C ALA A 109 2.20 6.78 -9.04
N GLY A 110 2.02 8.07 -8.77
CA GLY A 110 2.56 9.12 -9.66
C GLY A 110 2.12 8.90 -11.10
N GLY A 111 3.10 8.89 -12.02
CA GLY A 111 2.82 8.65 -13.45
C GLY A 111 2.87 7.17 -13.89
N PHE A 112 3.03 6.22 -12.96
CA PHE A 112 3.32 4.82 -13.32
C PHE A 112 2.10 4.03 -13.80
N PHE A 113 0.89 4.41 -13.38
CA PHE A 113 -0.35 3.68 -13.64
C PHE A 113 -1.32 4.42 -14.58
N GLY A 114 -0.84 5.42 -15.32
CA GLY A 114 -1.67 6.19 -16.25
C GLY A 114 -2.84 6.91 -15.58
N ASP A 115 -4.02 6.90 -16.21
CA ASP A 115 -5.17 7.69 -15.76
C ASP A 115 -5.91 7.09 -14.55
N ILE A 116 -5.62 5.84 -14.16
CA ILE A 116 -6.28 5.17 -13.04
C ILE A 116 -5.72 5.58 -11.66
N ALA A 117 -4.58 6.27 -11.64
CA ALA A 117 -3.94 6.76 -10.40
C ALA A 117 -3.16 8.06 -10.67
N GLY A 118 -2.36 8.50 -9.68
CA GLY A 118 -1.50 9.69 -9.79
C GLY A 118 -2.20 11.00 -9.42
N LYS A 119 -3.29 10.95 -8.63
CA LYS A 119 -4.06 12.12 -8.19
C LYS A 119 -3.66 12.65 -6.81
N LEU A 120 -2.58 12.13 -6.22
CA LEU A 120 -2.08 12.62 -4.94
C LEU A 120 -1.83 14.14 -4.93
N PRO A 121 -1.20 14.75 -5.95
CA PRO A 121 -0.98 16.20 -5.94
C PRO A 121 -2.28 17.01 -5.91
N GLU A 122 -3.31 16.58 -6.66
CA GLU A 122 -4.63 17.20 -6.68
C GLU A 122 -5.36 17.03 -5.35
N SER A 123 -5.35 15.81 -4.78
CA SER A 123 -5.94 15.51 -3.49
C SER A 123 -5.30 16.32 -2.35
N MET A 124 -3.97 16.47 -2.37
CA MET A 124 -3.25 17.35 -1.46
C MET A 124 -3.69 18.80 -1.62
N LYS A 125 -3.78 19.30 -2.86
CA LYS A 125 -4.21 20.68 -3.14
C LYS A 125 -5.64 20.94 -2.62
N GLU A 126 -6.56 20.01 -2.84
CA GLU A 126 -7.94 20.10 -2.37
C GLU A 126 -8.02 20.07 -0.83
N ALA A 127 -7.14 19.32 -0.19
CA ALA A 127 -6.99 19.28 1.27
C ALA A 127 -6.29 20.55 1.84
N GLY A 128 -5.80 21.47 0.98
CA GLY A 128 -5.05 22.63 1.39
C GLY A 128 -3.57 22.35 1.72
N GLU A 129 -3.09 21.17 1.35
CA GLU A 129 -1.73 20.70 1.62
C GLU A 129 -0.78 21.03 0.46
N LYS A 130 0.50 21.17 0.79
CA LYS A 130 1.55 21.46 -0.22
C LYS A 130 2.65 20.41 -0.16
N PRO A 131 3.10 19.86 -1.29
CA PRO A 131 4.22 18.92 -1.31
C PRO A 131 5.48 19.45 -0.61
N ALA A 132 5.77 20.74 -0.75
CA ALA A 132 6.92 21.37 -0.11
C ALA A 132 6.82 21.51 1.41
N SER A 133 5.64 21.32 2.02
CA SER A 133 5.46 21.30 3.48
C SER A 133 5.79 19.94 4.10
N VAL A 134 5.83 18.86 3.32
CA VAL A 134 6.15 17.52 3.81
C VAL A 134 7.61 17.49 4.30
N THR A 135 7.80 17.10 5.55
CA THR A 135 9.12 17.03 6.20
C THR A 135 9.72 15.64 6.21
N ASP A 136 8.85 14.61 6.26
CA ASP A 136 9.25 13.20 6.34
C ASP A 136 8.28 12.34 5.52
N ILE A 137 8.83 11.43 4.74
CA ILE A 137 8.09 10.42 4.00
C ILE A 137 8.49 9.05 4.56
N PHE A 138 7.51 8.21 4.83
CA PHE A 138 7.69 6.84 5.30
C PHE A 138 7.20 5.87 4.23
N ILE A 139 8.11 5.15 3.61
CA ILE A 139 7.80 4.19 2.56
C ILE A 139 7.58 2.81 3.18
N SER A 140 6.37 2.27 3.00
CA SER A 140 6.02 0.94 3.47
C SER A 140 6.81 -0.13 2.71
N HIS A 141 6.86 -0.01 1.40
CA HIS A 141 7.61 -0.86 0.49
C HIS A 141 7.75 -0.19 -0.91
N ALA A 142 8.55 -0.78 -1.78
CA ALA A 142 8.92 -0.12 -3.03
C ALA A 142 8.18 -0.69 -4.26
N HIS A 143 6.85 -0.89 -4.20
CA HIS A 143 6.04 -1.06 -5.41
C HIS A 143 5.66 0.30 -6.01
N GLY A 144 5.30 0.29 -7.29
CA GLY A 144 5.08 1.50 -8.08
C GLY A 144 3.98 2.40 -7.55
N ASP A 145 2.93 1.84 -6.98
CA ASP A 145 1.81 2.56 -6.38
C ASP A 145 2.07 3.12 -4.97
N HIS A 146 3.26 2.86 -4.41
CA HIS A 146 3.72 3.42 -3.13
C HIS A 146 4.85 4.44 -3.31
N ILE A 147 5.69 4.27 -4.34
CA ILE A 147 6.87 5.13 -4.55
C ILE A 147 6.79 6.00 -5.82
N GLY A 148 5.80 5.77 -6.70
CA GLY A 148 5.72 6.45 -7.99
C GLY A 148 5.59 7.97 -7.87
N GLY A 149 4.94 8.45 -6.82
CA GLY A 149 4.80 9.88 -6.54
C GLY A 149 6.02 10.55 -5.92
N LEU A 150 7.13 9.85 -5.65
CA LEU A 150 8.38 10.47 -5.12
C LEU A 150 9.02 11.43 -6.11
N VAL A 151 8.79 11.23 -7.40
CA VAL A 151 9.32 12.07 -8.47
C VAL A 151 8.18 12.57 -9.36
N THR A 152 8.38 13.76 -9.92
CA THR A 152 7.49 14.34 -10.93
C THR A 152 7.72 13.68 -12.30
N SER A 153 6.87 13.94 -13.27
CA SER A 153 7.05 13.51 -14.66
C SER A 153 8.35 14.01 -15.32
N THR A 154 8.98 15.05 -14.74
CA THR A 154 10.30 15.55 -15.19
C THR A 154 11.48 14.91 -14.47
N GLY A 155 11.24 13.98 -13.53
CA GLY A 155 12.25 13.34 -12.71
C GLY A 155 12.75 14.17 -11.52
N ALA A 156 12.17 15.35 -11.26
CA ALA A 156 12.48 16.15 -10.06
C ALA A 156 11.80 15.54 -8.81
N LEU A 157 12.37 15.78 -7.62
CA LEU A 157 11.72 15.37 -6.36
C LEU A 157 10.36 16.07 -6.23
N ALA A 158 9.30 15.32 -6.03
CA ALA A 158 7.96 15.86 -5.79
C ALA A 158 7.86 16.52 -4.41
N PHE A 159 8.64 16.04 -3.44
CA PHE A 159 8.68 16.51 -2.05
C PHE A 159 10.09 17.00 -1.70
N PRO A 160 10.50 18.21 -2.14
CA PRO A 160 11.90 18.62 -2.13
C PRO A 160 12.50 18.80 -0.73
N ASN A 161 11.65 19.01 0.29
CA ASN A 161 12.09 19.24 1.67
C ASN A 161 12.04 17.98 2.54
N ALA A 162 11.46 16.88 2.04
CA ALA A 162 11.26 15.68 2.82
C ALA A 162 12.53 14.84 2.97
N THR A 163 12.70 14.22 4.14
CA THR A 163 13.55 13.05 4.36
C THR A 163 12.73 11.79 4.04
N ILE A 164 13.31 10.83 3.32
CA ILE A 164 12.64 9.59 2.92
C ILE A 164 13.15 8.46 3.82
N HIS A 165 12.24 7.91 4.64
CA HIS A 165 12.49 6.78 5.52
C HIS A 165 12.01 5.49 4.84
N ILE A 166 12.91 4.54 4.64
CA ILE A 166 12.64 3.23 4.03
C ILE A 166 13.48 2.18 4.77
N SER A 167 12.99 0.94 4.89
CA SER A 167 13.79 -0.09 5.57
C SER A 167 15.09 -0.36 4.80
N THR A 168 16.18 -0.66 5.53
CA THR A 168 17.49 -0.97 4.92
C THR A 168 17.38 -2.11 3.90
N GLN A 169 16.56 -3.11 4.20
CA GLN A 169 16.37 -4.26 3.33
C GLN A 169 15.60 -3.88 2.05
N GLU A 170 14.57 -3.04 2.18
CA GLU A 170 13.79 -2.56 1.03
C GLU A 170 14.60 -1.63 0.13
N TRP A 171 15.33 -0.69 0.73
CA TRP A 171 16.22 0.20 -0.02
C TRP A 171 17.29 -0.57 -0.81
N LYS A 172 17.87 -1.60 -0.19
CA LYS A 172 18.85 -2.47 -0.86
C LYS A 172 18.22 -3.24 -2.01
N TRP A 173 17.01 -3.75 -1.84
CA TRP A 173 16.27 -4.45 -2.87
C TRP A 173 15.94 -3.52 -4.04
N LEU A 174 15.29 -2.39 -3.80
CA LEU A 174 14.95 -1.39 -4.82
C LEU A 174 16.18 -0.93 -5.61
N SER A 175 17.28 -0.61 -4.90
CA SER A 175 18.51 -0.13 -5.52
C SER A 175 19.25 -1.21 -6.33
N GLY A 176 18.89 -2.47 -6.16
CA GLY A 176 19.49 -3.61 -6.88
C GLY A 176 18.68 -4.10 -8.06
N LEU A 177 17.48 -3.57 -8.30
CA LEU A 177 16.63 -3.97 -9.42
C LEU A 177 17.20 -3.46 -10.75
N SER A 178 17.15 -4.30 -11.77
CA SER A 178 17.30 -3.89 -13.16
C SER A 178 15.99 -3.21 -13.66
N GLU A 179 16.06 -2.49 -14.76
CA GLU A 179 14.87 -1.86 -15.37
C GLU A 179 13.79 -2.90 -15.74
N ASP A 180 14.19 -4.10 -16.17
CA ASP A 180 13.22 -5.14 -16.53
C ASP A 180 12.60 -5.83 -15.31
N GLU A 181 13.37 -6.05 -14.24
CA GLU A 181 12.82 -6.57 -12.99
C GLU A 181 11.86 -5.57 -12.35
N ALA A 182 12.20 -4.28 -12.36
CA ALA A 182 11.39 -3.22 -11.76
C ALA A 182 9.98 -3.09 -12.38
N LYS A 183 9.85 -3.36 -13.68
CA LYS A 183 8.54 -3.36 -14.37
C LYS A 183 7.55 -4.35 -13.77
N ASN A 184 8.03 -5.50 -13.26
CA ASN A 184 7.17 -6.49 -12.61
C ASN A 184 6.53 -5.97 -11.31
N PHE A 185 7.03 -4.87 -10.78
CA PHE A 185 6.56 -4.21 -9.56
C PHE A 185 5.91 -2.83 -9.86
N GLY A 186 5.54 -2.59 -11.13
CA GLY A 186 4.95 -1.32 -11.57
C GLY A 186 5.90 -0.13 -11.51
N ILE A 187 7.24 -0.37 -11.44
CA ILE A 187 8.23 0.69 -11.35
C ILE A 187 8.81 0.95 -12.75
N HIS A 188 8.79 2.20 -13.16
CA HIS A 188 9.40 2.66 -14.41
C HIS A 188 10.63 3.51 -14.12
N GLN A 189 11.66 3.39 -14.97
CA GLN A 189 12.90 4.18 -14.87
C GLN A 189 13.55 4.08 -13.47
N VAL A 190 13.66 2.85 -12.93
CA VAL A 190 14.12 2.60 -11.56
C VAL A 190 15.47 3.23 -11.27
N SER A 191 16.41 3.20 -12.21
CA SER A 191 17.75 3.80 -12.05
C SER A 191 17.67 5.32 -11.87
N ALA A 192 16.81 5.99 -12.64
CA ALA A 192 16.59 7.43 -12.54
C ALA A 192 15.90 7.78 -11.22
N LEU A 193 14.85 7.04 -10.84
CA LEU A 193 14.14 7.19 -9.56
C LEU A 193 15.11 7.06 -8.39
N VAL A 194 15.86 5.95 -8.32
CA VAL A 194 16.82 5.68 -7.23
C VAL A 194 17.88 6.80 -7.16
N SER A 195 18.41 7.24 -8.31
CA SER A 195 19.38 8.33 -8.36
C SER A 195 18.81 9.65 -7.81
N ALA A 196 17.58 9.98 -8.17
CA ALA A 196 16.92 11.21 -7.73
C ALA A 196 16.65 11.23 -6.22
N ILE A 197 16.16 10.11 -5.66
CA ILE A 197 15.76 10.05 -4.24
C ILE A 197 16.91 9.75 -3.28
N LYS A 198 17.99 9.09 -3.74
CA LYS A 198 19.13 8.68 -2.91
C LYS A 198 19.66 9.74 -1.95
N PRO A 199 19.80 11.03 -2.32
CA PRO A 199 20.29 12.05 -1.40
C PRO A 199 19.35 12.36 -0.21
N LYS A 200 18.10 11.92 -0.28
CA LYS A 200 17.05 12.13 0.73
C LYS A 200 16.74 10.89 1.55
N VAL A 201 17.26 9.73 1.16
CA VAL A 201 16.96 8.45 1.82
C VAL A 201 17.75 8.30 3.11
N VAL A 202 17.03 7.98 4.18
CA VAL A 202 17.56 7.57 5.48
C VAL A 202 17.00 6.15 5.77
N PRO A 203 17.83 5.12 5.55
CA PRO A 203 17.41 3.74 5.80
C PRO A 203 17.25 3.48 7.30
N PHE A 204 16.33 2.56 7.66
CA PHE A 204 16.13 2.13 9.04
C PHE A 204 16.09 0.61 9.19
N GLU A 205 16.37 0.13 10.41
CA GLU A 205 16.26 -1.29 10.74
C GLU A 205 14.82 -1.65 11.17
N PRO A 206 14.34 -2.88 10.91
CA PRO A 206 13.01 -3.33 11.30
C PRO A 206 12.72 -3.10 12.78
N GLY A 207 11.55 -2.52 13.08
CA GLY A 207 11.13 -2.23 14.46
C GLY A 207 11.70 -0.95 15.07
N ALA A 208 12.45 -0.15 14.29
CA ALA A 208 13.02 1.12 14.74
C ALA A 208 11.96 2.13 15.21
N ASP A 209 12.29 2.89 16.24
CA ASP A 209 11.55 4.09 16.65
C ASP A 209 12.08 5.26 15.82
N LEU A 210 11.38 5.59 14.74
CA LEU A 210 11.84 6.53 13.71
C LEU A 210 11.69 7.99 14.15
N LEU A 211 10.55 8.31 14.76
CA LEU A 211 10.30 9.59 15.39
C LEU A 211 9.73 9.31 16.78
N LYS A 212 10.56 9.50 17.80
CA LYS A 212 10.28 9.10 19.18
C LYS A 212 8.87 9.51 19.64
N GLY A 213 8.04 8.51 19.94
CA GLY A 213 6.66 8.70 20.38
C GLY A 213 5.67 9.07 19.28
N ILE A 214 6.11 9.24 18.03
CA ILE A 214 5.26 9.62 16.90
C ILE A 214 5.16 8.47 15.90
N VAL A 215 6.27 7.95 15.38
CA VAL A 215 6.30 6.90 14.36
C VAL A 215 7.25 5.78 14.76
N LYS A 216 6.72 4.56 14.80
CA LYS A 216 7.52 3.33 14.99
C LYS A 216 7.29 2.38 13.82
N ALA A 217 8.37 1.91 13.21
CA ALA A 217 8.31 0.88 12.18
C ALA A 217 7.87 -0.47 12.78
N VAL A 218 7.03 -1.19 12.05
CA VAL A 218 6.54 -2.53 12.42
C VAL A 218 6.89 -3.48 11.27
N PRO A 219 7.75 -4.48 11.47
CA PRO A 219 8.07 -5.42 10.42
C PRO A 219 6.84 -6.26 10.06
N LEU A 220 6.44 -6.25 8.79
CA LEU A 220 5.31 -7.00 8.24
C LEU A 220 5.75 -7.72 6.96
N GLY A 221 6.77 -8.58 7.06
CA GLY A 221 7.40 -9.24 5.93
C GLY A 221 6.48 -10.19 5.16
N GLY A 222 6.87 -10.48 3.92
CA GLY A 222 6.22 -11.43 3.01
C GLY A 222 5.87 -10.81 1.65
N HIS A 223 5.35 -9.59 1.64
CA HIS A 223 5.00 -8.89 0.41
C HIS A 223 6.25 -8.47 -0.39
N THR A 224 7.12 -7.68 0.20
CA THR A 224 8.46 -7.39 -0.31
C THR A 224 9.53 -7.73 0.74
N PRO A 225 10.83 -7.77 0.38
CA PRO A 225 11.89 -8.17 1.30
C PRO A 225 11.98 -7.33 2.57
N GLY A 226 11.68 -6.04 2.51
CA GLY A 226 11.79 -5.10 3.63
C GLY A 226 10.48 -4.43 4.00
N HIS A 227 9.33 -4.96 3.57
CA HIS A 227 8.02 -4.40 3.83
C HIS A 227 7.80 -4.10 5.32
N SER A 228 7.35 -2.89 5.59
CA SER A 228 7.16 -2.35 6.94
C SER A 228 5.81 -1.64 7.06
N GLY A 229 5.09 -1.91 8.13
CA GLY A 229 4.01 -1.04 8.58
C GLY A 229 4.52 0.06 9.51
N TYR A 230 3.64 0.98 9.89
CA TYR A 230 3.98 2.09 10.78
C TYR A 230 2.91 2.27 11.86
N ARG A 231 3.34 2.20 13.12
CA ARG A 231 2.50 2.64 14.23
C ARG A 231 2.65 4.15 14.37
N ILE A 232 1.54 4.87 14.25
CA ILE A 232 1.46 6.33 14.31
C ILE A 232 0.78 6.72 15.62
N GLY A 233 1.45 7.55 16.41
CA GLY A 233 0.99 7.92 17.74
C GLY A 233 1.25 6.86 18.80
N SER A 234 0.71 7.05 19.98
CA SER A 234 0.87 6.17 21.15
C SER A 234 -0.45 5.93 21.85
N GLY A 235 -0.50 4.88 22.69
CA GLY A 235 -1.70 4.53 23.44
C GLY A 235 -2.86 4.00 22.57
N PRO A 236 -4.10 4.05 23.08
CA PRO A 236 -5.27 3.44 22.45
C PRO A 236 -5.72 4.13 21.16
N ASP A 237 -5.38 5.41 20.98
CA ASP A 237 -5.75 6.20 19.80
C ASP A 237 -4.73 6.10 18.66
N SER A 238 -3.63 5.34 18.86
CA SER A 238 -2.65 5.10 17.80
C SER A 238 -3.28 4.31 16.66
N VAL A 239 -2.75 4.52 15.45
CA VAL A 239 -3.14 3.79 14.24
C VAL A 239 -1.97 2.95 13.77
N LEU A 240 -2.22 1.73 13.34
CA LEU A 240 -1.26 0.91 12.60
C LEU A 240 -1.60 0.99 11.12
N LEU A 241 -0.77 1.69 10.35
CA LEU A 241 -0.72 1.59 8.90
C LEU A 241 0.04 0.30 8.57
N PHE A 242 -0.57 -0.58 7.80
CA PHE A 242 -0.03 -1.93 7.59
C PHE A 242 0.46 -2.20 6.16
N GLY A 243 0.39 -1.20 5.27
CA GLY A 243 0.80 -1.34 3.87
C GLY A 243 0.13 -2.54 3.19
N ASP A 244 0.91 -3.27 2.44
CA ASP A 244 0.46 -4.41 1.62
C ASP A 244 0.53 -5.77 2.31
N ALA A 245 0.61 -5.77 3.65
CA ALA A 245 0.33 -6.99 4.39
C ALA A 245 -1.10 -7.50 4.12
N MET A 246 -2.02 -6.61 3.72
CA MET A 246 -3.40 -6.92 3.30
C MET A 246 -3.88 -5.96 2.22
N HIS A 247 -4.54 -6.48 1.16
CA HIS A 247 -5.06 -5.70 0.04
C HIS A 247 -6.60 -5.66 0.00
N SER A 248 -7.26 -6.80 0.28
CA SER A 248 -8.72 -6.90 0.23
C SER A 248 -9.33 -6.86 1.63
N TYR A 249 -10.23 -5.89 1.87
CA TYR A 249 -10.97 -5.77 3.14
C TYR A 249 -11.87 -6.99 3.44
N VAL A 250 -12.17 -7.78 2.42
CA VAL A 250 -12.96 -9.02 2.56
C VAL A 250 -12.03 -10.21 2.67
N VAL A 251 -11.29 -10.53 1.59
CA VAL A 251 -10.54 -11.79 1.49
C VAL A 251 -9.35 -11.81 2.43
N SER A 252 -8.54 -10.74 2.47
CA SER A 252 -7.36 -10.71 3.36
C SER A 252 -7.73 -10.78 4.84
N VAL A 253 -8.94 -10.32 5.20
CA VAL A 253 -9.45 -10.33 6.57
C VAL A 253 -10.12 -11.66 6.93
N ARG A 254 -10.98 -12.20 6.03
CA ARG A 254 -11.75 -13.44 6.29
C ARG A 254 -10.96 -14.71 6.03
N LYS A 255 -10.02 -14.67 5.10
CA LYS A 255 -9.20 -15.78 4.63
C LYS A 255 -7.70 -15.42 4.63
N PRO A 256 -7.13 -14.99 5.77
CA PRO A 256 -5.78 -14.48 5.83
C PRO A 256 -4.70 -15.50 5.46
N SER A 257 -5.04 -16.79 5.45
CA SER A 257 -4.16 -17.88 5.03
C SER A 257 -4.09 -18.10 3.52
N TRP A 258 -4.99 -17.47 2.74
CA TRP A 258 -4.96 -17.61 1.29
C TRP A 258 -3.74 -16.89 0.72
N GLN A 259 -3.14 -17.51 -0.29
CA GLN A 259 -1.94 -16.95 -0.92
C GLN A 259 -2.31 -15.83 -1.88
N VAL A 260 -1.47 -14.82 -1.90
CA VAL A 260 -1.61 -13.63 -2.75
C VAL A 260 -0.48 -13.64 -3.78
N ALA A 261 -0.83 -13.45 -5.05
CA ALA A 261 0.14 -13.45 -6.16
C ALA A 261 1.18 -12.32 -6.02
N PHE A 262 0.81 -11.21 -5.39
CA PHE A 262 1.68 -10.05 -5.17
C PHE A 262 2.73 -10.27 -4.08
N ASP A 263 2.59 -11.31 -3.23
CA ASP A 263 3.58 -11.59 -2.19
C ASP A 263 4.84 -12.26 -2.76
N GLY A 264 5.99 -11.66 -2.53
CA GLY A 264 7.27 -12.23 -2.90
C GLY A 264 7.62 -13.51 -2.14
N ASP A 265 7.14 -13.62 -0.89
CA ASP A 265 7.12 -14.86 -0.10
C ASP A 265 5.68 -15.09 0.37
N GLN A 266 4.92 -15.87 -0.42
CA GLN A 266 3.50 -16.12 -0.18
C GLN A 266 3.23 -16.80 1.17
N GLN A 267 4.13 -17.68 1.64
CA GLN A 267 3.98 -18.37 2.92
C GLN A 267 4.20 -17.40 4.09
N LEU A 268 5.23 -16.57 4.02
CA LEU A 268 5.50 -15.54 5.02
C LEU A 268 4.38 -14.47 5.01
N GLY A 269 3.93 -14.03 3.83
CA GLY A 269 2.83 -13.09 3.67
C GLY A 269 1.54 -13.60 4.32
N ALA A 270 1.15 -14.86 4.08
CA ALA A 270 0.02 -15.49 4.73
C ALA A 270 0.20 -15.57 6.26
N THR A 271 1.40 -15.92 6.75
CA THR A 271 1.71 -15.97 8.19
C THR A 271 1.57 -14.58 8.83
N THR A 272 2.10 -13.55 8.18
CA THR A 272 2.00 -12.15 8.61
C THR A 272 0.53 -11.70 8.69
N ARG A 273 -0.28 -11.99 7.66
CA ARG A 273 -1.72 -11.66 7.62
C ARG A 273 -2.49 -12.35 8.76
N ILE A 274 -2.26 -13.64 8.99
CA ILE A 274 -2.89 -14.39 10.09
C ILE A 274 -2.57 -13.73 11.43
N ALA A 275 -1.30 -13.41 11.68
CA ALA A 275 -0.87 -12.77 12.91
C ALA A 275 -1.48 -11.37 13.07
N LEU A 276 -1.51 -10.58 11.99
CA LEU A 276 -2.07 -9.23 11.97
C LEU A 276 -3.57 -9.24 12.25
N VAL A 277 -4.35 -10.08 11.58
CA VAL A 277 -5.79 -10.22 11.82
C VAL A 277 -6.06 -10.65 13.27
N LYS A 278 -5.35 -11.68 13.76
CA LYS A 278 -5.50 -12.20 15.12
C LYS A 278 -5.21 -11.12 16.18
N SER A 279 -4.10 -10.41 16.03
CA SER A 279 -3.70 -9.35 16.98
C SER A 279 -4.64 -8.15 16.92
N SER A 280 -5.13 -7.78 15.74
CA SER A 280 -6.05 -6.66 15.56
C SER A 280 -7.42 -6.94 16.19
N VAL A 281 -7.96 -8.15 16.01
CA VAL A 281 -9.21 -8.58 16.69
C VAL A 281 -9.05 -8.56 18.21
N ALA A 282 -7.89 -9.05 18.72
CA ALA A 282 -7.64 -9.13 20.16
C ALA A 282 -7.45 -7.77 20.82
N SER A 283 -6.79 -6.83 20.14
CA SER A 283 -6.47 -5.49 20.70
C SER A 283 -7.53 -4.45 20.43
N GLY A 284 -8.36 -4.62 19.38
CA GLY A 284 -9.27 -3.58 18.90
C GLY A 284 -8.55 -2.34 18.36
N GLN A 285 -7.26 -2.46 17.98
CA GLN A 285 -6.46 -1.33 17.48
C GLN A 285 -7.05 -0.74 16.21
N ARG A 286 -6.88 0.56 16.04
CA ARG A 286 -7.21 1.26 14.80
C ARG A 286 -6.18 0.94 13.73
N LEU A 287 -6.64 0.75 12.50
CA LEU A 287 -5.86 0.35 11.35
C LEU A 287 -6.05 1.33 10.20
N TYR A 288 -5.00 1.56 9.44
CA TYR A 288 -5.06 2.27 8.17
C TYR A 288 -4.54 1.37 7.05
N SER A 289 -5.25 1.39 5.93
CA SER A 289 -4.90 0.65 4.71
C SER A 289 -4.86 1.58 3.50
N GLU A 290 -3.85 1.44 2.69
CA GLU A 290 -3.76 2.09 1.39
C GLU A 290 -4.72 1.49 0.36
N HIS A 291 -5.13 0.22 0.53
CA HIS A 291 -5.88 -0.52 -0.49
C HIS A 291 -7.34 -0.86 -0.13
N PHE A 292 -7.74 -0.70 1.13
CA PHE A 292 -9.14 -0.90 1.49
C PHE A 292 -10.01 0.27 0.99
N PRO A 293 -11.34 0.10 0.95
CA PRO A 293 -12.22 1.19 0.49
C PRO A 293 -11.90 2.52 1.17
N PHE A 294 -11.83 3.59 0.39
CA PHE A 294 -11.55 4.93 0.89
C PHE A 294 -12.53 5.31 2.03
N PRO A 295 -12.06 5.92 3.12
CA PRO A 295 -10.73 6.48 3.38
C PRO A 295 -9.74 5.52 4.08
N GLY A 296 -10.01 4.22 4.16
CA GLY A 296 -9.06 3.21 4.63
C GLY A 296 -8.84 3.12 6.13
N ILE A 297 -9.49 3.92 6.95
CA ILE A 297 -9.39 3.89 8.41
C ILE A 297 -10.51 3.05 9.02
N GLY A 298 -10.17 2.20 9.99
CA GLY A 298 -11.15 1.33 10.64
C GLY A 298 -10.51 0.33 11.60
N LYS A 299 -11.20 -0.79 11.83
CA LYS A 299 -10.78 -1.89 12.71
C LYS A 299 -11.11 -3.24 12.10
N ILE A 300 -10.38 -4.27 12.51
CA ILE A 300 -10.78 -5.64 12.27
C ILE A 300 -11.47 -6.15 13.55
N VAL A 301 -12.71 -6.59 13.40
CA VAL A 301 -13.54 -7.06 14.50
C VAL A 301 -13.91 -8.53 14.34
N LYS A 302 -14.28 -9.19 15.44
CA LYS A 302 -14.82 -10.54 15.39
C LYS A 302 -16.25 -10.47 14.88
N GLY A 303 -16.51 -11.05 13.71
CA GLY A 303 -17.83 -11.20 13.12
C GLY A 303 -18.44 -12.59 13.40
N LYS A 304 -19.66 -12.81 12.90
CA LYS A 304 -20.38 -14.10 13.02
C LYS A 304 -19.63 -15.26 12.32
N ASP A 305 -19.09 -14.96 11.14
CA ASP A 305 -18.44 -15.93 10.26
C ASP A 305 -16.92 -15.68 10.13
N GLY A 306 -16.28 -15.26 11.21
CA GLY A 306 -14.84 -14.94 11.25
C GLY A 306 -14.57 -13.46 11.48
N ALA A 307 -13.38 -12.99 11.09
CA ALA A 307 -13.03 -11.58 11.18
C ALA A 307 -13.68 -10.77 10.06
N SER A 308 -13.95 -9.49 10.30
CA SER A 308 -14.47 -8.55 9.31
C SER A 308 -13.89 -7.16 9.50
N TRP A 309 -13.72 -6.42 8.40
CA TRP A 309 -13.38 -5.02 8.43
C TRP A 309 -14.58 -4.18 8.84
N GLN A 310 -14.38 -3.25 9.75
CA GLN A 310 -15.33 -2.26 10.17
C GLN A 310 -14.74 -0.88 9.93
N PRO A 311 -15.16 -0.15 8.88
CA PRO A 311 -14.71 1.21 8.65
C PRO A 311 -15.10 2.12 9.82
N GLU A 312 -14.28 3.13 10.09
CA GLU A 312 -14.55 4.15 11.10
C GLU A 312 -15.57 5.16 10.55
N SER A 313 -16.58 5.50 11.33
CA SER A 313 -17.52 6.57 10.98
C SER A 313 -16.83 7.92 11.24
N LEU A 314 -16.52 8.63 10.16
CA LEU A 314 -15.93 9.97 10.19
C LEU A 314 -17.03 11.02 10.01
N HIS A 315 -17.09 11.98 10.91
CA HIS A 315 -18.09 13.06 10.92
C HIS A 315 -17.45 14.40 10.62
#